data_ac1542a48e5a5659cb7270ff85561a7c
#
_entry.id   ac1542a48e5a5659cb7270ff85561a7c
#
_cell.length_a   1.000
_cell.length_b   1.000
_cell.length_c   1.000
_cell.angle_alpha   90.00
_cell.angle_beta   90.00
_cell.angle_gamma   90.00
#
_symmetry.space_group_name_H-M   'P 1'
#
loop_
_entity.id
_entity.type
_entity.pdbx_description
1 polymer ?
#
loop_
_entity_poly.entity_id
_entity_poly.type
_entity_poly.pdbx_seq_one_letter_code
_entity_poly.pdbx_strand_id
1 'polypeptide(L)'
;MIFEHLYIASFGALSDKTYQFSDGVNIVEGANESGKSTICGFIKFMFYGLPSKPEEKAHAISFRDSRAAGTLTFSDAGKRYRIEREVIRVTSADGKSSYPEKCTVYDAETNLACLKGQSPGEVFFGVSEMVFDNTVYIRQTADSKVGGHTLGEEAENILFSANESINTKKAIAKLDSARVFLLHKNRRGGKIAELEHMRDETEEALE
;
A
#
# COMPACT_ATOMS: atom_id res chain seq x y z
N MET A 1 18.69 -1.32 -4.09
CA MET A 1 18.24 -1.78 -2.74
C MET A 1 18.85 -3.14 -2.42
N ILE A 2 19.40 -3.34 -1.22
CA ILE A 2 20.00 -4.60 -0.75
C ILE A 2 19.44 -4.87 0.64
N PHE A 3 18.78 -6.01 0.85
CA PHE A 3 18.34 -6.44 2.17
C PHE A 3 19.54 -6.94 2.97
N GLU A 4 19.59 -6.63 4.26
CA GLU A 4 20.70 -7.00 5.13
C GLU A 4 20.24 -7.90 6.27
N HIS A 5 19.23 -7.48 7.00
CA HIS A 5 18.78 -8.17 8.19
C HIS A 5 17.26 -8.15 8.32
N LEU A 6 16.67 -9.31 8.55
CA LEU A 6 15.24 -9.48 8.75
C LEU A 6 15.02 -10.16 10.11
N TYR A 7 14.22 -9.52 10.96
CA TYR A 7 13.73 -10.11 12.18
C TYR A 7 12.22 -10.20 12.18
N ILE A 8 11.70 -11.40 12.24
CA ILE A 8 10.28 -11.73 12.34
C ILE A 8 9.96 -12.01 13.81
N ALA A 9 9.41 -11.04 14.51
CA ALA A 9 8.93 -11.25 15.86
C ALA A 9 7.70 -12.18 15.86
N SER A 10 6.78 -11.94 14.94
CA SER A 10 5.58 -12.76 14.74
C SER A 10 4.98 -12.48 13.36
N PHE A 11 4.75 -13.51 12.55
CA PHE A 11 4.06 -13.39 11.26
C PHE A 11 3.62 -14.77 10.76
N GLY A 12 2.32 -14.99 10.64
CA GLY A 12 1.77 -16.31 10.30
C GLY A 12 2.22 -17.39 11.27
N ALA A 13 2.90 -18.41 10.76
CA ALA A 13 3.46 -19.50 11.56
C ALA A 13 4.88 -19.21 12.09
N LEU A 14 5.54 -18.15 11.62
CA LEU A 14 6.89 -17.79 12.03
C LEU A 14 6.88 -16.92 13.28
N SER A 15 7.73 -17.23 14.24
CA SER A 15 7.91 -16.49 15.48
C SER A 15 9.37 -16.52 15.88
N ASP A 16 9.90 -15.36 16.27
CA ASP A 16 11.28 -15.21 16.76
C ASP A 16 12.32 -15.79 15.78
N LYS A 17 12.27 -15.34 14.52
CA LYS A 17 13.18 -15.75 13.45
C LYS A 17 13.99 -14.60 12.93
N THR A 18 15.28 -14.83 12.77
CA THR A 18 16.23 -13.88 12.22
C THR A 18 16.87 -14.46 10.96
N TYR A 19 16.96 -13.61 9.93
CA TYR A 19 17.63 -13.94 8.66
C TYR A 19 18.62 -12.83 8.32
N GLN A 20 19.78 -13.23 7.82
CA GLN A 20 20.77 -12.32 7.27
C GLN A 20 20.88 -12.58 5.78
N PHE A 21 20.93 -11.52 5.01
CA PHE A 21 21.09 -11.55 3.56
C PHE A 21 22.47 -11.04 3.16
N SER A 22 23.00 -11.62 2.11
CA SER A 22 24.22 -11.14 1.46
C SER A 22 23.86 -10.36 0.17
N ASP A 23 24.82 -9.62 -0.35
CA ASP A 23 24.66 -9.00 -1.65
C ASP A 23 24.48 -10.08 -2.74
N GLY A 24 23.67 -9.75 -3.76
CA GLY A 24 23.36 -10.65 -4.87
C GLY A 24 22.20 -11.60 -4.59
N VAL A 25 22.31 -12.86 -5.03
CA VAL A 25 21.24 -13.86 -4.97
C VAL A 25 21.25 -14.56 -3.61
N ASN A 26 20.10 -14.54 -2.92
CA ASN A 26 19.87 -15.25 -1.68
C ASN A 26 18.89 -16.40 -1.92
N ILE A 27 19.26 -17.61 -1.55
CA ILE A 27 18.45 -18.83 -1.73
C ILE A 27 17.92 -19.28 -0.36
N VAL A 28 16.60 -19.43 -0.25
CA VAL A 28 15.94 -19.95 0.95
C VAL A 28 15.42 -21.34 0.66
N GLU A 29 16.05 -22.35 1.27
CA GLU A 29 15.70 -23.75 1.12
C GLU A 29 14.99 -24.29 2.37
N GLY A 30 14.18 -25.32 2.18
CA GLY A 30 13.50 -26.02 3.28
C GLY A 30 12.36 -26.92 2.78
N ALA A 31 11.87 -27.78 3.64
CA ALA A 31 10.73 -28.64 3.37
C ALA A 31 9.46 -27.85 3.05
N ASN A 32 8.43 -28.51 2.52
CA ASN A 32 7.12 -27.88 2.38
C ASN A 32 6.61 -27.44 3.75
N GLU A 33 5.87 -26.33 3.78
CA GLU A 33 5.34 -25.71 5.01
C GLU A 33 6.40 -25.18 6.00
N SER A 34 7.68 -25.14 5.63
CA SER A 34 8.75 -24.59 6.50
C SER A 34 8.74 -23.06 6.61
N GLY A 35 7.84 -22.38 5.92
CA GLY A 35 7.70 -20.92 6.00
C GLY A 35 8.43 -20.13 4.92
N LYS A 36 8.95 -20.77 3.86
CA LYS A 36 9.63 -20.06 2.74
C LYS A 36 8.81 -18.92 2.15
N SER A 37 7.58 -19.22 1.75
CA SER A 37 6.65 -18.21 1.21
C SER A 37 6.23 -17.18 2.28
N THR A 38 6.22 -17.57 3.54
CA THR A 38 5.91 -16.69 4.67
C THR A 38 7.00 -15.63 4.84
N ILE A 39 8.28 -15.96 4.64
CA ILE A 39 9.39 -15.00 4.67
C ILE A 39 9.19 -13.94 3.57
N CYS A 40 8.91 -14.36 2.34
CA CYS A 40 8.64 -13.42 1.23
C CYS A 40 7.41 -12.54 1.52
N GLY A 41 6.32 -13.14 2.04
CA GLY A 41 5.14 -12.42 2.47
C GLY A 41 5.42 -11.42 3.59
N PHE A 42 6.34 -11.75 4.51
CA PHE A 42 6.76 -10.84 5.56
C PHE A 42 7.57 -9.65 5.02
N ILE A 43 8.48 -9.87 4.06
CA ILE A 43 9.19 -8.77 3.39
C ILE A 43 8.19 -7.81 2.75
N LYS A 44 7.19 -8.33 2.01
CA LYS A 44 6.12 -7.52 1.44
C LYS A 44 5.35 -6.76 2.53
N PHE A 45 4.99 -7.43 3.63
CA PHE A 45 4.32 -6.81 4.78
C PHE A 45 5.12 -5.64 5.35
N MET A 46 6.44 -5.74 5.43
CA MET A 46 7.28 -4.65 5.92
C MET A 46 7.16 -3.39 5.06
N PHE A 47 6.98 -3.53 3.75
CA PHE A 47 6.86 -2.39 2.84
C PHE A 47 5.43 -1.87 2.67
N TYR A 48 4.44 -2.75 2.55
CA TYR A 48 3.06 -2.38 2.18
C TYR A 48 2.01 -2.61 3.27
N GLY A 49 2.37 -3.30 4.36
CA GLY A 49 1.42 -3.62 5.43
C GLY A 49 0.63 -4.90 5.19
N LEU A 50 -0.48 -5.04 5.91
CA LEU A 50 -1.34 -6.22 5.77
C LEU A 50 -2.07 -6.21 4.43
N PRO A 51 -2.23 -7.39 3.80
CA PRO A 51 -3.05 -7.54 2.60
C PRO A 51 -4.47 -7.02 2.81
N SER A 52 -5.08 -6.52 1.74
CA SER A 52 -6.47 -6.03 1.81
C SER A 52 -7.48 -7.17 1.95
N LYS A 53 -7.20 -8.36 1.38
CA LYS A 53 -8.09 -9.51 1.41
C LYS A 53 -8.16 -10.14 2.80
N PRO A 54 -9.37 -10.41 3.34
CA PRO A 54 -9.54 -10.95 4.70
C PRO A 54 -8.81 -12.27 4.94
N GLU A 55 -8.81 -13.18 3.95
CA GLU A 55 -8.15 -14.48 4.04
C GLU A 55 -6.64 -14.36 4.13
N GLU A 56 -6.02 -13.55 3.25
CA GLU A 56 -4.57 -13.29 3.27
C GLU A 56 -4.17 -12.56 4.56
N LYS A 57 -5.02 -11.65 5.05
CA LYS A 57 -4.83 -10.95 6.32
C LYS A 57 -4.84 -11.92 7.50
N ALA A 58 -5.77 -12.88 7.51
CA ALA A 58 -5.83 -13.91 8.54
C ALA A 58 -4.57 -14.78 8.57
N HIS A 59 -3.99 -15.11 7.40
CA HIS A 59 -2.75 -15.85 7.32
C HIS A 59 -1.51 -15.08 7.77
N ALA A 60 -1.50 -13.76 7.63
CA ALA A 60 -0.40 -12.90 8.05
C ALA A 60 -0.35 -12.72 9.58
N ILE A 61 -1.52 -12.64 10.23
CA ILE A 61 -1.62 -12.49 11.68
C ILE A 61 -1.38 -13.85 12.37
N SER A 62 -0.43 -13.90 13.27
CA SER A 62 -0.16 -15.09 14.05
C SER A 62 -1.35 -15.47 14.94
N PHE A 63 -1.66 -16.76 14.98
CA PHE A 63 -2.69 -17.30 15.88
C PHE A 63 -2.25 -17.33 17.35
N ARG A 64 -0.95 -17.24 17.64
CA ARG A 64 -0.42 -17.35 18.99
C ARG A 64 -0.60 -16.07 19.80
N ASP A 65 -0.30 -14.94 19.19
CA ASP A 65 -0.26 -13.63 19.84
C ASP A 65 -1.09 -12.55 19.13
N SER A 66 -1.89 -12.97 18.15
CA SER A 66 -2.82 -12.08 17.41
C SER A 66 -2.14 -10.86 16.80
N ARG A 67 -0.87 -10.97 16.41
CA ARG A 67 -0.11 -9.87 15.83
C ARG A 67 0.74 -10.29 14.63
N ALA A 68 1.13 -9.31 13.84
CA ALA A 68 2.19 -9.39 12.84
C ALA A 68 3.21 -8.29 13.16
N ALA A 69 4.46 -8.65 13.39
CA ALA A 69 5.47 -7.68 13.83
C ALA A 69 6.89 -8.11 13.49
N GLY A 70 7.76 -7.14 13.27
CA GLY A 70 9.19 -7.32 13.17
C GLY A 70 9.93 -6.13 12.57
N THR A 71 11.15 -6.38 12.11
CA THR A 71 12.04 -5.36 11.56
C THR A 71 12.72 -5.84 10.29
N LEU A 72 12.96 -4.91 9.37
CA LEU A 72 13.75 -5.12 8.15
C LEU A 72 14.78 -4.01 8.03
N THR A 73 16.06 -4.40 7.95
CA THR A 73 17.17 -3.49 7.65
C THR A 73 17.62 -3.70 6.22
N PHE A 74 17.81 -2.63 5.49
CA PHE A 74 18.24 -2.64 4.10
C PHE A 74 19.02 -1.37 3.75
N SER A 75 19.82 -1.44 2.68
CA SER A 75 20.48 -0.28 2.09
C SER A 75 19.85 0.08 0.74
N ASP A 76 19.69 1.37 0.49
CA ASP A 76 19.22 1.90 -0.77
C ASP A 76 19.93 3.23 -1.09
N ALA A 77 20.39 3.39 -2.32
CA ALA A 77 21.14 4.57 -2.79
C ALA A 77 22.28 5.00 -1.84
N GLY A 78 22.99 4.04 -1.26
CA GLY A 78 24.12 4.28 -0.35
C GLY A 78 23.74 4.69 1.07
N LYS A 79 22.46 4.68 1.42
CA LYS A 79 21.95 4.92 2.77
C LYS A 79 21.36 3.65 3.35
N ARG A 80 21.42 3.54 4.66
CA ARG A 80 20.93 2.39 5.40
C ARG A 80 19.66 2.73 6.16
N TYR A 81 18.62 1.90 6.01
CA TYR A 81 17.30 2.11 6.59
C TYR A 81 16.86 0.92 7.43
N ARG A 82 16.02 1.17 8.42
CA ARG A 82 15.34 0.15 9.21
C ARG A 82 13.84 0.44 9.27
N ILE A 83 13.04 -0.50 8.77
CA ILE A 83 11.58 -0.48 8.94
C ILE A 83 11.25 -1.28 10.20
N GLU A 84 10.43 -0.71 11.06
CA GLU A 84 9.75 -1.40 12.16
C GLU A 84 8.26 -1.33 11.90
N ARG A 85 7.61 -2.51 11.86
CA ARG A 85 6.17 -2.59 11.62
C ARG A 85 5.53 -3.56 12.58
N GLU A 86 4.40 -3.14 13.14
CA GLU A 86 3.58 -3.96 14.01
C GLU A 86 2.11 -3.72 13.71
N VAL A 87 1.35 -4.80 13.62
CA VAL A 87 -0.11 -4.80 13.52
C VAL A 87 -0.65 -5.76 14.56
N ILE A 88 -1.66 -5.33 15.30
CA ILE A 88 -2.32 -6.13 16.34
C ILE A 88 -3.77 -6.35 15.92
N ARG A 89 -4.26 -7.60 16.00
CA ARG A 89 -5.68 -7.88 15.84
C ARG A 89 -6.40 -7.64 17.16
N VAL A 90 -7.29 -6.69 17.18
CA VAL A 90 -8.19 -6.40 18.32
C VAL A 90 -9.60 -6.80 17.93
N THR A 91 -10.20 -7.71 18.67
CA THR A 91 -11.59 -8.12 18.46
C THR A 91 -12.47 -7.46 19.52
N SER A 92 -13.46 -6.69 19.09
CA SER A 92 -14.42 -6.04 19.98
C SER A 92 -15.47 -7.04 20.48
N ALA A 93 -16.24 -6.62 21.49
CA ALA A 93 -17.31 -7.45 22.07
C ALA A 93 -18.38 -7.88 21.04
N ASP A 94 -18.60 -7.08 20.00
CA ASP A 94 -19.53 -7.36 18.89
C ASP A 94 -18.93 -8.34 17.84
N GLY A 95 -17.75 -8.94 18.10
CA GLY A 95 -17.07 -9.87 17.20
C GLY A 95 -16.36 -9.22 15.99
N LYS A 96 -16.37 -7.89 15.88
CA LYS A 96 -15.65 -7.17 14.82
C LYS A 96 -14.16 -7.09 15.14
N SER A 97 -13.31 -7.43 14.16
CA SER A 97 -11.86 -7.29 14.28
C SER A 97 -11.37 -5.99 13.65
N SER A 98 -10.53 -5.27 14.36
CA SER A 98 -9.75 -4.13 13.88
C SER A 98 -8.27 -4.48 13.89
N TYR A 99 -7.48 -3.75 13.10
CA TYR A 99 -6.07 -4.03 12.88
C TYR A 99 -5.25 -2.73 13.00
N PRO A 100 -5.16 -2.16 14.23
CA PRO A 100 -4.30 -1.00 14.44
C PRO A 100 -2.87 -1.33 14.04
N GLU A 101 -2.27 -0.43 13.25
CA GLU A 101 -0.96 -0.59 12.66
C GLU A 101 -0.04 0.54 13.10
N LYS A 102 1.19 0.18 13.42
CA LYS A 102 2.29 1.11 13.65
C LYS A 102 3.42 0.75 12.68
N CYS A 103 3.81 1.70 11.84
CA CYS A 103 4.95 1.56 10.94
C CYS A 103 5.85 2.78 11.08
N THR A 104 7.13 2.53 11.28
CA THR A 104 8.14 3.59 11.36
C THR A 104 9.38 3.18 10.56
N VAL A 105 9.89 4.09 9.75
CA VAL A 105 11.15 3.93 9.04
C VAL A 105 12.18 4.83 9.68
N TYR A 106 13.30 4.24 10.03
CA TYR A 106 14.44 4.94 10.60
C TYR A 106 15.61 4.97 9.61
N ASP A 107 16.32 6.06 9.60
CA ASP A 107 17.70 6.05 9.14
C ASP A 107 18.51 5.22 10.15
N ALA A 108 19.17 4.15 9.68
CA ALA A 108 19.80 3.17 10.56
C ALA A 108 21.09 3.70 11.23
N GLU A 109 21.70 4.76 10.69
CA GLU A 109 22.91 5.38 11.25
C GLU A 109 22.56 6.40 12.34
N THR A 110 21.59 7.27 12.06
CA THR A 110 21.18 8.34 12.98
C THR A 110 20.10 7.91 13.96
N ASN A 111 19.43 6.79 13.69
CA ASN A 111 18.26 6.28 14.42
C ASN A 111 17.08 7.28 14.47
N LEU A 112 17.02 8.21 13.53
CA LEU A 112 15.94 9.19 13.39
C LEU A 112 14.87 8.66 12.43
N ALA A 113 13.60 8.88 12.78
CA ALA A 113 12.49 8.54 11.90
C ALA A 113 12.52 9.44 10.66
N CYS A 114 12.57 8.84 9.46
CA CYS A 114 12.73 9.54 8.20
C CYS A 114 11.49 9.56 7.32
N LEU A 115 10.50 8.68 7.58
CA LEU A 115 9.22 8.69 6.88
C LEU A 115 8.07 8.86 7.87
N LYS A 116 7.15 9.79 7.57
CA LYS A 116 5.95 10.02 8.37
C LYS A 116 4.70 9.84 7.51
N GLY A 117 3.91 8.81 7.82
CA GLY A 117 2.60 8.60 7.21
C GLY A 117 2.62 8.19 5.72
N GLN A 118 3.77 7.87 5.16
CA GLN A 118 3.91 7.38 3.79
C GLN A 118 4.12 5.87 3.79
N SER A 119 3.65 5.20 2.74
CA SER A 119 3.92 3.78 2.53
C SER A 119 5.41 3.58 2.19
N PRO A 120 6.18 2.80 2.98
CA PRO A 120 7.57 2.52 2.64
C PRO A 120 7.71 1.90 1.24
N GLY A 121 6.77 1.03 0.84
CA GLY A 121 6.80 0.40 -0.48
C GLY A 121 6.71 1.42 -1.61
N GLU A 122 5.80 2.37 -1.53
CA GLU A 122 5.67 3.42 -2.54
C GLU A 122 6.88 4.34 -2.59
N VAL A 123 7.48 4.64 -1.44
CA VAL A 123 8.66 5.52 -1.38
C VAL A 123 9.90 4.84 -1.95
N PHE A 124 10.17 3.58 -1.59
CA PHE A 124 11.41 2.90 -1.96
C PHE A 124 11.35 2.16 -3.30
N PHE A 125 10.17 1.66 -3.70
CA PHE A 125 10.00 1.00 -5.00
C PHE A 125 9.39 1.92 -6.07
N GLY A 126 8.76 3.02 -5.69
CA GLY A 126 8.10 3.95 -6.61
C GLY A 126 6.81 3.40 -7.22
N VAL A 127 6.28 2.30 -6.69
CA VAL A 127 5.09 1.62 -7.24
C VAL A 127 4.11 1.24 -6.14
N SER A 128 2.83 1.09 -6.49
CA SER A 128 1.79 0.60 -5.59
C SER A 128 1.98 -0.88 -5.23
N GLU A 129 1.30 -1.32 -4.15
CA GLU A 129 1.28 -2.74 -3.75
C GLU A 129 0.85 -3.66 -4.91
N MET A 130 -0.14 -3.23 -5.71
CA MET A 130 -0.66 -4.01 -6.83
C MET A 130 0.40 -4.20 -7.93
N VAL A 131 1.12 -3.14 -8.29
CA VAL A 131 2.19 -3.23 -9.29
C VAL A 131 3.34 -4.08 -8.75
N PHE A 132 3.73 -3.90 -7.49
CA PHE A 132 4.75 -4.71 -6.84
C PHE A 132 4.41 -6.21 -6.88
N ASP A 133 3.18 -6.60 -6.55
CA ASP A 133 2.70 -7.99 -6.58
C ASP A 133 2.75 -8.64 -7.97
N ASN A 134 2.65 -7.85 -9.01
CA ASN A 134 2.60 -8.36 -10.39
C ASN A 134 3.93 -8.24 -11.14
N THR A 135 4.90 -7.53 -10.59
CA THR A 135 6.18 -7.26 -11.27
C THR A 135 7.39 -7.72 -10.46
N VAL A 136 7.46 -7.41 -9.19
CA VAL A 136 8.59 -7.68 -8.31
C VAL A 136 8.39 -8.95 -7.49
N TYR A 137 7.17 -9.18 -7.00
CA TYR A 137 6.84 -10.30 -6.14
C TYR A 137 6.28 -11.48 -6.96
N ILE A 138 7.19 -12.35 -7.46
CA ILE A 138 6.82 -13.51 -8.25
C ILE A 138 6.42 -14.66 -7.33
N ARG A 139 5.15 -15.04 -7.34
CA ARG A 139 4.61 -16.17 -6.55
C ARG A 139 4.78 -17.51 -7.25
N GLN A 140 4.79 -18.61 -6.48
CA GLN A 140 4.98 -19.97 -6.99
C GLN A 140 3.84 -20.45 -7.91
N THR A 141 2.60 -20.08 -7.64
CA THR A 141 1.47 -20.32 -8.52
C THR A 141 1.24 -19.06 -9.33
N ALA A 142 1.79 -19.07 -10.52
CA ALA A 142 1.47 -18.09 -11.53
C ALA A 142 0.03 -18.29 -12.05
N ASP A 143 -0.97 -18.08 -11.23
CA ASP A 143 -2.20 -17.47 -11.71
C ASP A 143 -1.85 -16.00 -12.03
N SER A 144 -0.87 -15.87 -12.88
CA SER A 144 -0.53 -14.61 -13.54
C SER A 144 -1.67 -14.29 -14.51
N LYS A 145 -2.80 -13.93 -13.95
CA LYS A 145 -3.73 -13.04 -14.63
C LYS A 145 -3.05 -11.67 -14.71
N VAL A 146 -1.99 -11.62 -15.49
CA VAL A 146 -1.52 -10.40 -16.14
C VAL A 146 -2.67 -9.99 -17.05
N GLY A 147 -3.63 -9.24 -16.54
CA GLY A 147 -4.85 -8.95 -17.30
C GLY A 147 -6.02 -8.47 -16.46
N GLY A 148 -5.82 -8.11 -15.20
CA GLY A 148 -6.82 -7.29 -14.51
C GLY A 148 -6.87 -5.92 -15.19
N HIS A 149 -8.09 -5.44 -15.49
CA HIS A 149 -8.31 -4.11 -16.11
C HIS A 149 -7.49 -2.99 -15.45
N THR A 150 -7.27 -3.09 -14.14
CA THR A 150 -6.49 -2.14 -13.33
C THR A 150 -4.99 -2.18 -13.60
N LEU A 151 -4.40 -3.37 -13.83
CA LEU A 151 -2.97 -3.48 -14.09
C LEU A 151 -2.58 -2.91 -15.46
N GLY A 152 -3.43 -3.14 -16.47
CA GLY A 152 -3.27 -2.54 -17.80
C GLY A 152 -3.31 -1.02 -17.73
N GLU A 153 -4.22 -0.46 -16.94
CA GLU A 153 -4.35 0.99 -16.74
C GLU A 153 -3.16 1.60 -15.99
N GLU A 154 -2.64 0.92 -14.97
CA GLU A 154 -1.46 1.38 -14.24
C GLU A 154 -0.19 1.25 -15.09
N ALA A 155 -0.03 0.15 -15.85
CA ALA A 155 1.06 -0.02 -16.78
C ALA A 155 1.04 1.03 -17.92
N GLU A 156 -0.14 1.34 -18.46
CA GLU A 156 -0.29 2.43 -19.42
C GLU A 156 0.09 3.78 -18.81
N ASN A 157 -0.33 4.08 -17.58
CA ASN A 157 0.03 5.33 -16.91
C ASN A 157 1.54 5.44 -16.66
N ILE A 158 2.20 4.35 -16.25
CA ILE A 158 3.67 4.31 -16.08
C ILE A 158 4.38 4.52 -17.42
N LEU A 159 3.92 3.86 -18.48
CA LEU A 159 4.49 3.98 -19.82
C LEU A 159 4.34 5.39 -20.40
N PHE A 160 3.19 6.04 -20.19
CA PHE A 160 2.93 7.37 -20.77
C PHE A 160 3.42 8.52 -19.91
N SER A 161 3.49 8.38 -18.59
CA SER A 161 3.86 9.47 -17.68
C SER A 161 5.17 9.24 -16.92
N ALA A 162 5.74 8.03 -16.97
CA ALA A 162 6.85 7.59 -16.12
C ALA A 162 6.59 7.84 -14.62
N ASN A 163 5.32 8.01 -14.22
CA ASN A 163 4.93 8.30 -12.86
C ASN A 163 3.55 7.72 -12.55
N GLU A 164 3.48 6.76 -11.63
CA GLU A 164 2.24 6.11 -11.19
C GLU A 164 1.22 7.09 -10.58
N SER A 165 1.67 8.20 -10.00
CA SER A 165 0.80 9.21 -9.40
C SER A 165 0.00 10.02 -10.43
N ILE A 166 0.45 10.06 -11.69
CA ILE A 166 -0.20 10.75 -12.78
C ILE A 166 -1.17 9.79 -13.48
N ASN A 167 -2.42 9.81 -13.07
CA ASN A 167 -3.46 8.99 -13.67
C ASN A 167 -4.45 9.87 -14.43
N THR A 168 -4.38 9.82 -15.76
CA THR A 168 -5.24 10.58 -16.68
C THR A 168 -6.73 10.33 -16.41
N LYS A 169 -7.13 9.07 -16.11
CA LYS A 169 -8.52 8.74 -15.78
C LYS A 169 -8.96 9.37 -14.46
N LYS A 170 -8.10 9.37 -13.43
CA LYS A 170 -8.38 10.08 -12.16
C LYS A 170 -8.48 11.59 -12.37
N ALA A 171 -7.63 12.14 -13.22
CA ALA A 171 -7.71 13.57 -13.58
C ALA A 171 -9.03 13.90 -14.30
N ILE A 172 -9.42 13.09 -15.29
CA ILE A 172 -10.70 13.24 -16.01
C ILE A 172 -11.87 13.08 -15.04
N ALA A 173 -11.86 12.07 -14.16
CA ALA A 173 -12.91 11.87 -13.17
C ALA A 173 -13.05 13.07 -12.21
N LYS A 174 -11.93 13.67 -11.76
CA LYS A 174 -11.95 14.90 -10.95
C LYS A 174 -12.53 16.08 -11.72
N LEU A 175 -12.15 16.24 -13.00
CA LEU A 175 -12.70 17.30 -13.87
C LEU A 175 -14.21 17.10 -14.10
N ASP A 176 -14.66 15.89 -14.37
CA ASP A 176 -16.08 15.58 -14.50
C ASP A 176 -16.86 15.83 -13.20
N SER A 177 -16.30 15.48 -12.05
CA SER A 177 -16.91 15.78 -10.74
C SER A 177 -17.01 17.30 -10.51
N ALA A 178 -15.97 18.05 -10.81
CA ALA A 178 -15.98 19.50 -10.73
C ALA A 178 -17.00 20.12 -11.72
N ARG A 179 -17.07 19.60 -12.93
CA ARG A 179 -18.08 20.02 -13.92
C ARG A 179 -19.50 19.78 -13.42
N VAL A 180 -19.79 18.59 -12.87
CA VAL A 180 -21.13 18.27 -12.32
C VAL A 180 -21.47 19.15 -11.12
N PHE A 181 -20.49 19.46 -10.26
CA PHE A 181 -20.68 20.39 -9.15
C PHE A 181 -21.05 21.80 -9.61
N LEU A 182 -20.44 22.27 -10.69
CA LEU A 182 -20.73 23.60 -11.26
C LEU A 182 -22.04 23.60 -12.03
N LEU A 183 -22.28 22.60 -12.86
CA LEU A 183 -23.47 22.49 -13.70
C LEU A 183 -23.87 21.03 -13.90
N HIS A 184 -25.08 20.66 -13.48
CA HIS A 184 -25.61 19.34 -13.72
C HIS A 184 -25.85 19.05 -15.21
N LYS A 185 -25.81 17.75 -15.61
CA LYS A 185 -25.98 17.32 -17.02
C LYS A 185 -27.26 17.85 -17.69
N ASN A 186 -28.33 18.05 -16.92
CA ASN A 186 -29.61 18.57 -17.39
C ASN A 186 -29.70 20.11 -17.37
N ARG A 187 -28.62 20.80 -17.02
CA ARG A 187 -28.55 22.26 -16.87
C ARG A 187 -29.54 22.87 -15.85
N ARG A 188 -30.17 22.03 -15.02
CA ARG A 188 -31.14 22.44 -13.98
C ARG A 188 -30.57 22.15 -12.59
N GLY A 189 -29.45 22.78 -12.24
CA GLY A 189 -28.82 22.63 -10.94
C GLY A 189 -27.30 22.73 -11.02
N GLY A 190 -26.66 22.74 -9.86
CA GLY A 190 -25.25 23.05 -9.69
C GLY A 190 -25.04 24.52 -9.31
N LYS A 191 -23.80 24.85 -8.97
CA LYS A 191 -23.47 26.18 -8.41
C LYS A 191 -23.79 27.34 -9.38
N ILE A 192 -23.66 27.11 -10.69
CA ILE A 192 -24.01 28.15 -11.73
C ILE A 192 -25.49 28.44 -11.72
N ALA A 193 -26.35 27.42 -11.77
CA ALA A 193 -27.79 27.63 -11.77
C ALA A 193 -28.30 28.31 -10.48
N GLU A 194 -27.68 28.00 -9.34
CA GLU A 194 -27.97 28.66 -8.04
C GLU A 194 -27.61 30.15 -8.09
N LEU A 195 -26.48 30.50 -8.66
CA LEU A 195 -26.04 31.89 -8.80
C LEU A 195 -26.87 32.67 -9.83
N GLU A 196 -27.30 32.04 -10.93
CA GLU A 196 -28.19 32.62 -11.90
C GLU A 196 -29.56 32.95 -11.28
N HIS A 197 -30.12 32.01 -10.48
CA HIS A 197 -31.37 32.26 -9.76
C HIS A 197 -31.24 33.42 -8.76
N MET A 198 -30.17 33.48 -7.98
CA MET A 198 -29.95 34.61 -7.06
C MET A 198 -29.76 35.93 -7.77
N ARG A 199 -29.13 35.94 -8.97
CA ARG A 199 -29.03 37.15 -9.78
C ARG A 199 -30.40 37.60 -10.23
N ASP A 200 -31.22 36.70 -10.79
CA ASP A 200 -32.56 37.03 -11.32
C ASP A 200 -33.48 37.54 -10.19
N GLU A 201 -33.43 36.92 -8.99
CA GLU A 201 -34.13 37.39 -7.79
C GLU A 201 -33.71 38.82 -7.36
N THR A 202 -32.40 39.11 -7.47
CA THR A 202 -31.89 40.44 -7.09
C THR A 202 -32.21 41.49 -8.14
N GLU A 203 -32.28 41.13 -9.41
CA GLU A 203 -32.72 42.03 -10.49
C GLU A 203 -34.20 42.37 -10.35
N GLU A 204 -35.08 41.36 -10.09
CA GLU A 204 -36.50 41.56 -9.82
C GLU A 204 -36.80 42.43 -8.57
N ALA A 205 -35.90 42.39 -7.57
CA ALA A 205 -36.04 43.22 -6.38
C ALA A 205 -35.60 44.66 -6.54
N LEU A 206 -34.94 45.00 -7.65
CA LEU A 206 -34.43 46.34 -7.97
C LEU A 206 -35.35 47.11 -8.92
N GLU A 207 -36.33 46.43 -9.57
CA GLU A 207 -37.41 47.04 -10.35
C GLU A 207 -38.63 47.40 -9.48
#